data_910165292ed5c81fb90653ed772d1478
#
_entry.id   910165292ed5c81fb90653ed772d1478
#
_cell.length_a   1.000
_cell.length_b   1.000
_cell.length_c   1.000
_cell.angle_alpha   90.00
_cell.angle_beta   90.00
_cell.angle_gamma   90.00
#
_symmetry.space_group_name_H-M   'P 1'
#
loop_
_entity.id
_entity.type
_entity.pdbx_description
1 polymer ?
#
loop_
_entity_poly.entity_id
_entity_poly.type
_entity_poly.pdbx_seq_one_letter_code
_entity_poly.pdbx_strand_id
1 'polypeptide(L)'
;VMYPLRKSLVAVLAGLCWHAAHALPSMEHGAAESATGGPAPVMFNPALLPGGAQSVDLTRFERGNLTEPGSYSVDILLNGRWIARESVPFVGGGAGRSAQPCFASRLLVLMNVNLDHAGVTPPLEGACSPLDAIIPGASAVFDMSTQELSVGIAQIYLRRSARGYVPPELWDSGVSSGILNYTTNLYRSQSNGMTN
;
A
#
# COMPACT_ATOMS: atom_id res chain seq x y z
N VAL A 1 -18.26 20.52 62.73
CA VAL A 1 -18.87 19.26 63.18
C VAL A 1 -17.89 18.16 62.79
N MET A 2 -17.25 17.64 63.85
CA MET A 2 -16.24 16.57 63.77
C MET A 2 -16.94 15.21 63.68
N TYR A 3 -16.49 14.34 62.83
CA TYR A 3 -16.81 12.91 62.91
C TYR A 3 -15.53 12.08 62.91
N PRO A 4 -15.45 11.06 63.79
CA PRO A 4 -14.22 10.40 64.12
C PRO A 4 -13.88 9.19 63.22
N LEU A 5 -12.57 8.91 63.20
CA LEU A 5 -11.93 7.70 62.65
C LEU A 5 -12.57 6.39 63.22
N ARG A 6 -12.88 5.47 62.34
CA ARG A 6 -12.98 4.05 62.66
C ARG A 6 -11.85 3.27 62.03
N LYS A 7 -10.93 2.86 62.87
CA LYS A 7 -9.92 1.83 62.57
C LYS A 7 -10.61 0.49 62.53
N SER A 8 -10.54 -0.21 61.43
CA SER A 8 -10.86 -1.63 61.35
C SER A 8 -9.61 -2.39 60.94
N LEU A 9 -9.07 -3.10 61.93
CA LEU A 9 -8.09 -4.15 61.82
C LEU A 9 -8.75 -5.31 61.02
N VAL A 10 -8.19 -5.75 59.94
CA VAL A 10 -8.50 -7.05 59.33
C VAL A 10 -7.20 -7.81 59.18
N ALA A 11 -7.25 -8.98 59.80
CA ALA A 11 -6.15 -9.90 60.02
C ALA A 11 -5.52 -10.42 58.73
N VAL A 12 -4.19 -10.49 58.76
CA VAL A 12 -3.33 -11.18 57.80
C VAL A 12 -3.48 -12.68 58.04
N LEU A 13 -4.03 -13.38 57.04
CA LEU A 13 -3.86 -14.84 56.92
C LEU A 13 -2.86 -15.11 55.80
N ALA A 14 -1.65 -15.42 56.19
CA ALA A 14 -0.59 -15.90 55.33
C ALA A 14 -0.91 -17.33 54.91
N GLY A 15 -1.39 -17.53 53.69
CA GLY A 15 -1.48 -18.81 53.03
C GLY A 15 -0.23 -19.05 52.17
N LEU A 16 0.69 -19.83 52.63
CA LEU A 16 1.80 -20.36 51.83
C LEU A 16 1.26 -21.31 50.75
N CYS A 17 1.07 -20.82 49.55
CA CYS A 17 0.96 -21.67 48.35
C CYS A 17 2.34 -21.83 47.74
N TRP A 18 2.95 -22.97 48.03
CA TRP A 18 4.16 -23.44 47.38
C TRP A 18 3.80 -23.91 45.97
N HIS A 19 3.91 -23.04 45.00
CA HIS A 19 3.78 -23.41 43.59
C HIS A 19 5.16 -23.84 43.10
N ALA A 20 5.30 -25.13 42.85
CA ALA A 20 6.41 -25.68 42.11
C ALA A 20 6.42 -25.05 40.72
N ALA A 21 7.37 -24.16 40.46
CA ALA A 21 7.64 -23.62 39.14
C ALA A 21 8.19 -24.76 38.25
N HIS A 22 7.34 -25.34 37.43
CA HIS A 22 7.79 -26.16 36.31
C HIS A 22 8.38 -25.18 35.27
N ALA A 23 9.69 -25.18 35.19
CA ALA A 23 10.42 -24.51 34.13
C ALA A 23 10.05 -25.20 32.80
N LEU A 24 9.19 -24.57 32.03
CA LEU A 24 9.02 -24.89 30.63
C LEU A 24 10.31 -24.45 29.91
N PRO A 25 10.87 -25.26 29.01
CA PRO A 25 12.00 -24.82 28.21
C PRO A 25 11.56 -23.63 27.40
N SER A 26 12.25 -22.51 27.56
CA SER A 26 12.15 -21.35 26.70
C SER A 26 12.45 -21.81 25.28
N MET A 27 11.44 -21.90 24.41
CA MET A 27 11.68 -21.89 22.99
C MET A 27 12.25 -20.51 22.70
N GLU A 28 13.55 -20.46 22.50
CA GLU A 28 14.19 -19.35 21.86
C GLU A 28 13.49 -19.16 20.53
N HIS A 29 12.62 -18.15 20.49
CA HIS A 29 12.19 -17.55 19.23
C HIS A 29 13.48 -17.04 18.63
N GLY A 30 14.04 -17.82 17.72
CA GLY A 30 15.09 -17.35 16.84
C GLY A 30 14.62 -16.01 16.30
N ALA A 31 15.35 -14.96 16.64
CA ALA A 31 15.16 -13.65 16.05
C ALA A 31 15.04 -13.90 14.56
N ALA A 32 13.88 -13.55 13.98
CA ALA A 32 13.71 -13.50 12.55
C ALA A 32 14.75 -12.48 12.08
N GLU A 33 15.87 -13.01 11.70
CA GLU A 33 16.94 -12.31 10.99
C GLU A 33 16.23 -11.69 9.79
N SER A 34 16.10 -10.38 9.83
CA SER A 34 15.55 -9.60 8.74
C SER A 34 16.38 -9.95 7.52
N ALA A 35 15.87 -10.88 6.73
CA ALA A 35 16.48 -11.29 5.48
C ALA A 35 16.44 -10.09 4.53
N THR A 36 17.44 -9.24 4.63
CA THR A 36 17.83 -8.27 3.60
C THR A 36 18.48 -9.02 2.42
N GLY A 37 18.09 -10.29 2.24
CA GLY A 37 18.55 -11.16 1.18
C GLY A 37 17.56 -11.12 0.03
N GLY A 38 17.99 -10.58 -1.09
CA GLY A 38 17.33 -10.84 -2.37
C GLY A 38 17.21 -12.37 -2.59
N PRO A 39 16.43 -12.82 -3.55
CA PRO A 39 16.24 -14.23 -3.82
C PRO A 39 17.59 -14.94 -3.94
N ALA A 40 17.70 -16.12 -3.33
CA ALA A 40 18.93 -16.90 -3.37
C ALA A 40 19.38 -17.08 -4.82
N PRO A 41 20.70 -16.95 -5.11
CA PRO A 41 21.19 -17.09 -6.47
C PRO A 41 20.87 -18.49 -7.01
N VAL A 42 20.27 -18.56 -8.19
CA VAL A 42 19.98 -19.79 -8.89
C VAL A 42 21.23 -20.17 -9.68
N MET A 43 21.79 -21.33 -9.39
CA MET A 43 22.94 -21.82 -10.17
C MET A 43 22.45 -22.57 -11.42
N PHE A 44 22.82 -22.08 -12.58
CA PHE A 44 22.57 -22.75 -13.85
C PHE A 44 23.70 -23.71 -14.17
N ASN A 45 23.36 -24.92 -14.61
CA ASN A 45 24.37 -25.87 -15.10
C ASN A 45 24.69 -25.58 -16.58
N PRO A 46 25.88 -25.04 -16.89
CA PRO A 46 26.24 -24.69 -18.25
C PRO A 46 26.25 -25.90 -19.24
N ALA A 47 26.42 -27.11 -18.72
CA ALA A 47 26.44 -28.32 -19.53
C ALA A 47 25.08 -28.66 -20.16
N LEU A 48 23.99 -28.07 -19.70
CA LEU A 48 22.64 -28.28 -20.23
C LEU A 48 22.31 -27.35 -21.40
N LEU A 49 23.19 -26.39 -21.73
CA LEU A 49 22.95 -25.48 -22.85
C LEU A 49 23.39 -26.09 -24.19
N PRO A 50 22.55 -26.03 -25.21
CA PRO A 50 22.94 -26.44 -26.56
C PRO A 50 24.10 -25.57 -27.07
N GLY A 51 25.21 -26.19 -27.45
CA GLY A 51 26.39 -25.46 -27.95
C GLY A 51 27.50 -25.16 -26.96
N GLY A 52 27.33 -25.54 -25.67
CA GLY A 52 28.33 -25.30 -24.61
C GLY A 52 28.33 -23.87 -24.12
N ALA A 53 28.54 -23.72 -22.81
CA ALA A 53 28.41 -22.45 -22.09
C ALA A 53 29.48 -21.38 -22.38
N GLN A 54 30.32 -21.56 -23.35
CA GLN A 54 31.47 -20.69 -23.57
C GLN A 54 31.13 -19.29 -24.13
N SER A 55 29.87 -19.04 -24.50
CA SER A 55 29.47 -17.75 -25.10
C SER A 55 28.31 -17.04 -24.41
N VAL A 56 27.72 -17.63 -23.37
CA VAL A 56 26.56 -17.04 -22.70
C VAL A 56 26.93 -16.70 -21.25
N ASP A 57 26.86 -15.42 -20.91
CA ASP A 57 27.00 -14.97 -19.53
C ASP A 57 25.71 -15.29 -18.75
N LEU A 58 25.77 -16.36 -17.94
CA LEU A 58 24.64 -16.81 -17.11
C LEU A 58 24.54 -16.06 -15.78
N THR A 59 25.57 -15.34 -15.39
CA THR A 59 25.62 -14.63 -14.10
C THR A 59 24.50 -13.59 -13.96
N ARG A 60 24.02 -13.10 -15.10
CA ARG A 60 22.88 -12.19 -15.20
C ARG A 60 21.57 -12.85 -14.73
N PHE A 61 21.40 -14.13 -14.97
CA PHE A 61 20.19 -14.88 -14.64
C PHE A 61 20.27 -15.53 -13.25
N GLU A 62 21.47 -15.67 -12.69
CA GLU A 62 21.68 -16.26 -11.37
C GLU A 62 21.07 -15.42 -10.24
N ARG A 63 20.90 -14.12 -10.45
CA ARG A 63 20.36 -13.18 -9.48
C ARG A 63 18.87 -12.86 -9.68
N GLY A 64 18.18 -13.66 -10.49
CA GLY A 64 16.76 -13.43 -10.83
C GLY A 64 16.60 -12.37 -11.94
N ASN A 65 15.35 -12.08 -12.27
CA ASN A 65 14.99 -11.04 -13.26
C ASN A 65 15.26 -9.65 -12.67
N LEU A 66 16.42 -9.09 -12.96
CA LEU A 66 16.72 -7.72 -12.60
C LEU A 66 16.02 -6.76 -13.55
N THR A 67 15.32 -5.79 -13.01
CA THR A 67 14.76 -4.69 -13.79
C THR A 67 15.87 -3.81 -14.31
N GLU A 68 15.94 -3.62 -15.63
CA GLU A 68 16.89 -2.69 -16.24
C GLU A 68 16.36 -1.26 -16.22
N PRO A 69 17.26 -0.24 -16.28
CA PRO A 69 16.82 1.14 -16.49
C PRO A 69 16.07 1.29 -17.82
N GLY A 70 14.96 2.01 -17.80
CA GLY A 70 14.12 2.20 -18.98
C GLY A 70 12.73 2.67 -18.59
N SER A 71 11.83 2.78 -19.57
CA SER A 71 10.43 3.10 -19.33
C SER A 71 9.58 1.85 -19.54
N TYR A 72 8.76 1.53 -18.55
CA TYR A 72 7.85 0.39 -18.58
C TYR A 72 6.40 0.88 -18.49
N SER A 73 5.54 0.28 -19.30
CA SER A 73 4.10 0.48 -19.16
C SER A 73 3.59 -0.46 -18.08
N VAL A 74 3.20 0.09 -16.94
CA VAL A 74 2.87 -0.68 -15.74
C VAL A 74 1.44 -0.41 -15.27
N ASP A 75 0.81 -1.45 -14.75
CA ASP A 75 -0.44 -1.31 -13.99
C ASP A 75 -0.10 -0.89 -12.56
N ILE A 76 -0.60 0.27 -12.15
CA ILE A 76 -0.34 0.84 -10.84
C ILE A 76 -1.43 0.41 -9.87
N LEU A 77 -1.04 -0.29 -8.81
CA LEU A 77 -1.90 -0.66 -7.69
C LEU A 77 -1.52 0.17 -6.46
N LEU A 78 -2.42 1.00 -5.98
CA LEU A 78 -2.26 1.74 -4.73
C LEU A 78 -3.01 1.03 -3.60
N ASN A 79 -2.27 0.56 -2.61
CA ASN A 79 -2.81 -0.19 -1.46
C ASN A 79 -3.70 -1.39 -1.91
N GLY A 80 -3.27 -2.11 -2.95
CA GLY A 80 -3.99 -3.24 -3.52
C GLY A 80 -5.14 -2.88 -4.46
N ARG A 81 -5.35 -1.60 -4.75
CA ARG A 81 -6.39 -1.15 -5.68
C ARG A 81 -5.77 -0.63 -6.98
N TRP A 82 -6.21 -1.14 -8.10
CA TRP A 82 -5.82 -0.63 -9.42
C TRP A 82 -6.24 0.83 -9.60
N ILE A 83 -5.32 1.66 -10.06
CA ILE A 83 -5.53 3.10 -10.30
C ILE A 83 -5.50 3.41 -11.79
N ALA A 84 -4.41 3.05 -12.47
CA ALA A 84 -4.20 3.36 -13.87
C ALA A 84 -3.10 2.49 -14.47
N ARG A 85 -3.02 2.47 -15.79
CA ARG A 85 -1.84 2.00 -16.53
C ARG A 85 -1.08 3.19 -17.05
N GLU A 86 0.20 3.31 -16.66
CA GLU A 86 1.04 4.45 -17.00
C GLU A 86 2.45 4.00 -17.39
N SER A 87 3.11 4.84 -18.19
CA SER A 87 4.54 4.66 -18.50
C SER A 87 5.38 5.26 -17.37
N VAL A 88 6.05 4.40 -16.61
CA VAL A 88 6.89 4.79 -15.49
C VAL A 88 8.35 4.57 -15.85
N PRO A 89 9.21 5.60 -15.73
CA PRO A 89 10.64 5.43 -15.89
C PRO A 89 11.24 4.70 -14.67
N PHE A 90 12.17 3.80 -14.95
CA PHE A 90 12.97 3.11 -13.95
C PHE A 90 14.41 3.56 -14.09
N VAL A 91 15.01 3.97 -12.98
CA VAL A 91 16.35 4.56 -12.95
C VAL A 91 17.26 3.85 -11.96
N GLY A 92 18.56 4.08 -12.10
CA GLY A 92 19.55 3.39 -11.28
C GLY A 92 19.72 1.94 -11.73
N GLY A 93 20.00 1.05 -10.80
CA GLY A 93 20.30 -0.34 -11.10
C GLY A 93 21.77 -0.53 -11.48
N GLY A 94 22.09 -1.64 -12.12
CA GLY A 94 23.45 -2.03 -12.46
C GLY A 94 24.18 -2.74 -11.31
N ALA A 95 25.30 -3.38 -11.63
CA ALA A 95 26.09 -4.18 -10.69
C ALA A 95 25.25 -5.20 -9.88
N GLY A 96 24.23 -5.80 -10.52
CA GLY A 96 23.38 -6.82 -9.89
C GLY A 96 22.27 -6.26 -8.99
N ARG A 97 21.88 -5.01 -9.18
CA ARG A 97 20.72 -4.38 -8.52
C ARG A 97 19.68 -4.00 -9.55
N SER A 98 18.40 -4.17 -9.21
CA SER A 98 17.28 -3.71 -10.03
C SER A 98 17.20 -2.19 -10.08
N ALA A 99 16.80 -1.65 -11.23
CA ALA A 99 16.38 -0.27 -11.35
C ALA A 99 15.14 -0.02 -10.50
N GLN A 100 15.00 1.18 -9.98
CA GLN A 100 13.89 1.58 -9.12
C GLN A 100 12.91 2.46 -9.89
N PRO A 101 11.61 2.34 -9.63
CA PRO A 101 10.61 3.21 -10.25
C PRO A 101 10.82 4.67 -9.82
N CYS A 102 10.65 5.56 -10.76
CA CYS A 102 10.80 7.00 -10.59
C CYS A 102 9.44 7.63 -10.32
N PHE A 103 9.31 8.27 -9.16
CA PHE A 103 8.08 8.97 -8.80
C PHE A 103 8.23 10.46 -9.06
N ALA A 104 7.71 10.90 -10.23
CA ALA A 104 7.57 12.30 -10.55
C ALA A 104 6.26 12.87 -9.96
N SER A 105 6.17 14.20 -9.85
CA SER A 105 4.98 14.88 -9.28
C SER A 105 3.68 14.46 -9.95
N ARG A 106 3.67 14.26 -11.27
CA ARG A 106 2.49 13.80 -12.02
C ARG A 106 1.97 12.46 -11.51
N LEU A 107 2.87 11.51 -11.23
CA LEU A 107 2.50 10.18 -10.74
C LEU A 107 1.92 10.25 -9.32
N LEU A 108 2.47 11.12 -8.47
CA LEU A 108 1.97 11.35 -7.12
C LEU A 108 0.56 11.95 -7.12
N VAL A 109 0.29 12.90 -8.03
CA VAL A 109 -1.04 13.48 -8.21
C VAL A 109 -2.03 12.42 -8.69
N LEU A 110 -1.64 11.58 -9.64
CA LEU A 110 -2.47 10.46 -10.13
C LEU A 110 -2.84 9.49 -8.99
N MET A 111 -1.92 9.22 -8.09
CA MET A 111 -2.14 8.41 -6.88
C MET A 111 -2.88 9.14 -5.77
N ASN A 112 -3.31 10.39 -6.02
CA ASN A 112 -4.03 11.22 -5.06
C ASN A 112 -3.24 11.51 -3.77
N VAL A 113 -1.92 11.63 -3.87
CA VAL A 113 -1.05 12.00 -2.76
C VAL A 113 -1.28 13.47 -2.37
N ASN A 114 -1.38 13.72 -1.08
CA ASN A 114 -1.46 15.08 -0.55
C ASN A 114 -0.06 15.69 -0.47
N LEU A 115 0.36 16.39 -1.51
CA LEU A 115 1.68 17.00 -1.60
C LEU A 115 1.91 18.13 -0.57
N ASP A 116 0.83 18.67 0.00
CA ASP A 116 0.88 19.74 1.00
C ASP A 116 1.01 19.18 2.44
N HIS A 117 0.98 17.85 2.60
CA HIS A 117 1.11 17.23 3.91
C HIS A 117 2.54 17.39 4.44
N ALA A 118 2.69 17.76 5.72
CA ALA A 118 3.97 18.07 6.34
C ALA A 118 5.03 16.94 6.30
N GLY A 119 4.61 15.70 6.09
CA GLY A 119 5.51 14.55 5.96
C GLY A 119 5.85 14.17 4.51
N VAL A 120 5.38 14.93 3.52
CA VAL A 120 5.63 14.66 2.10
C VAL A 120 6.67 15.65 1.59
N THR A 121 7.70 15.13 0.91
CA THR A 121 8.72 15.95 0.25
C THR A 121 8.56 15.82 -1.27
N PRO A 122 7.82 16.74 -1.91
CA PRO A 122 7.58 16.65 -3.35
C PRO A 122 8.91 16.71 -4.12
N PRO A 123 9.09 15.89 -5.17
CA PRO A 123 10.26 16.00 -6.03
C PRO A 123 10.22 17.33 -6.80
N LEU A 124 11.39 17.87 -7.11
CA LEU A 124 11.51 19.00 -8.01
C LEU A 124 10.93 18.66 -9.39
N GLU A 125 10.49 19.66 -10.13
CA GLU A 125 9.97 19.44 -11.48
C GLU A 125 10.98 18.72 -12.37
N GLY A 126 10.52 17.63 -12.99
CA GLY A 126 11.38 16.76 -13.82
C GLY A 126 12.37 15.89 -13.05
N ALA A 127 12.44 16.01 -11.73
CA ALA A 127 13.28 15.17 -10.92
C ALA A 127 12.63 13.80 -10.67
N CYS A 128 13.50 12.83 -10.51
CA CYS A 128 13.17 11.44 -10.24
C CYS A 128 13.58 11.11 -8.80
N SER A 129 12.64 10.71 -7.99
CA SER A 129 12.92 10.36 -6.60
C SER A 129 12.30 9.01 -6.25
N PRO A 130 12.95 8.20 -5.42
CA PRO A 130 12.34 6.98 -4.89
C PRO A 130 11.20 7.35 -3.93
N LEU A 131 10.20 6.48 -3.81
CA LEU A 131 8.97 6.79 -3.08
C LEU A 131 9.19 7.01 -1.58
N ASP A 132 10.08 6.26 -0.98
CA ASP A 132 10.45 6.35 0.45
C ASP A 132 11.13 7.68 0.81
N ALA A 133 11.84 8.29 -0.15
CA ALA A 133 12.40 9.64 0.02
C ALA A 133 11.33 10.74 -0.06
N ILE A 134 10.22 10.47 -0.76
CA ILE A 134 9.10 11.41 -0.90
C ILE A 134 8.15 11.28 0.28
N ILE A 135 7.80 10.04 0.65
CA ILE A 135 6.80 9.73 1.67
C ILE A 135 7.41 8.71 2.64
N PRO A 136 7.64 9.09 3.90
CA PRO A 136 8.19 8.19 4.90
C PRO A 136 7.34 6.93 5.07
N GLY A 137 7.99 5.77 5.02
CA GLY A 137 7.34 4.48 5.20
C GLY A 137 6.50 4.01 4.02
N ALA A 138 6.54 4.70 2.88
CA ALA A 138 5.94 4.21 1.65
C ALA A 138 6.80 3.13 1.01
N SER A 139 6.17 2.23 0.26
CA SER A 139 6.84 1.13 -0.43
C SER A 139 6.39 1.05 -1.88
N ALA A 140 7.28 0.60 -2.75
CA ALA A 140 6.98 0.34 -4.14
C ALA A 140 7.66 -0.96 -4.57
N VAL A 141 6.89 -1.90 -5.09
CA VAL A 141 7.35 -3.20 -5.56
C VAL A 141 6.89 -3.37 -7.00
N PHE A 142 7.82 -3.64 -7.89
CA PHE A 142 7.53 -3.90 -9.31
C PHE A 142 7.68 -5.39 -9.62
N ASP A 143 6.63 -5.96 -10.17
CA ASP A 143 6.64 -7.30 -10.74
C ASP A 143 6.74 -7.20 -12.26
N MET A 144 7.91 -7.60 -12.79
CA MET A 144 8.14 -7.57 -14.23
C MET A 144 7.31 -8.59 -14.99
N SER A 145 6.91 -9.71 -14.37
CA SER A 145 6.17 -10.78 -15.01
C SER A 145 4.72 -10.37 -15.33
N THR A 146 4.11 -9.63 -14.43
CA THR A 146 2.76 -9.08 -14.56
C THR A 146 2.74 -7.62 -15.02
N GLN A 147 3.91 -6.98 -15.06
CA GLN A 147 4.05 -5.52 -15.27
C GLN A 147 3.22 -4.69 -14.28
N GLU A 148 3.18 -5.14 -13.06
CA GLU A 148 2.43 -4.51 -11.97
C GLU A 148 3.37 -3.75 -11.03
N LEU A 149 3.03 -2.49 -10.76
CA LEU A 149 3.68 -1.66 -9.77
C LEU A 149 2.77 -1.52 -8.55
N SER A 150 3.03 -2.34 -7.54
CA SER A 150 2.34 -2.29 -6.26
C SER A 150 2.93 -1.20 -5.37
N VAL A 151 2.12 -0.21 -5.02
CA VAL A 151 2.49 0.96 -4.23
C VAL A 151 1.73 0.95 -2.90
N GLY A 152 2.48 0.99 -1.80
CA GLY A 152 1.94 1.08 -0.44
C GLY A 152 2.17 2.49 0.13
N ILE A 153 1.09 3.21 0.43
CA ILE A 153 1.14 4.56 1.04
C ILE A 153 0.16 4.61 2.20
N ALA A 154 0.60 5.11 3.36
CA ALA A 154 -0.29 5.30 4.48
C ALA A 154 -1.40 6.32 4.14
N GLN A 155 -2.64 6.02 4.55
CA GLN A 155 -3.81 6.82 4.17
C GLN A 155 -3.75 8.29 4.64
N ILE A 156 -2.94 8.59 5.63
CA ILE A 156 -2.74 9.96 6.12
C ILE A 156 -2.11 10.87 5.05
N TYR A 157 -1.32 10.30 4.14
CA TYR A 157 -0.68 11.02 3.05
C TYR A 157 -1.52 11.09 1.77
N LEU A 158 -2.69 10.45 1.77
CA LEU A 158 -3.61 10.49 0.64
C LEU A 158 -4.70 11.54 0.85
N ARG A 159 -5.08 12.24 -0.22
CA ARG A 159 -6.24 13.12 -0.20
C ARG A 159 -7.50 12.27 -0.04
N ARG A 160 -8.40 12.69 0.83
CA ARG A 160 -9.70 12.05 0.97
C ARG A 160 -10.58 12.44 -0.21
N SER A 161 -10.92 11.48 -1.04
CA SER A 161 -11.93 11.65 -2.08
C SER A 161 -13.22 10.92 -1.70
N ALA A 162 -14.36 11.48 -2.05
CA ALA A 162 -15.63 10.78 -1.88
C ALA A 162 -15.62 9.47 -2.70
N ARG A 163 -16.33 8.46 -2.21
CA ARG A 163 -16.43 7.19 -2.95
C ARG A 163 -17.10 7.47 -4.31
N GLY A 164 -16.47 7.05 -5.40
CA GLY A 164 -16.94 7.29 -6.76
C GLY A 164 -16.60 8.69 -7.32
N TYR A 165 -15.77 9.47 -6.61
CA TYR A 165 -15.27 10.73 -7.15
C TYR A 165 -14.39 10.47 -8.37
N VAL A 166 -14.71 11.11 -9.46
CA VAL A 166 -13.92 11.15 -10.70
C VAL A 166 -13.35 12.56 -10.83
N PRO A 167 -12.02 12.73 -10.86
CA PRO A 167 -11.41 14.04 -10.98
C PRO A 167 -11.77 14.68 -12.33
N PRO A 168 -11.86 16.03 -12.37
CA PRO A 168 -12.31 16.76 -13.57
C PRO A 168 -11.50 16.47 -14.84
N GLU A 169 -10.22 16.10 -14.67
CA GLU A 169 -9.30 15.78 -15.77
C GLU A 169 -9.69 14.47 -16.51
N LEU A 170 -10.48 13.62 -15.85
CA LEU A 170 -10.98 12.37 -16.42
C LEU A 170 -12.45 12.49 -16.90
N TRP A 171 -13.03 13.68 -16.87
CA TRP A 171 -14.38 13.86 -17.35
C TRP A 171 -14.40 13.89 -18.88
N ASP A 172 -15.23 13.03 -19.45
CA ASP A 172 -15.52 13.12 -20.87
C ASP A 172 -16.36 14.38 -21.17
N SER A 173 -16.10 14.99 -22.34
CA SER A 173 -16.96 16.04 -22.85
C SER A 173 -18.32 15.44 -23.16
N GLY A 174 -19.25 15.57 -22.21
CA GLY A 174 -20.60 15.04 -22.37
C GLY A 174 -21.36 15.71 -23.52
N VAL A 175 -22.44 15.06 -23.95
CA VAL A 175 -23.40 15.63 -24.90
C VAL A 175 -24.39 16.52 -24.16
N SER A 176 -24.81 17.61 -24.80
CA SER A 176 -25.87 18.44 -24.26
C SER A 176 -27.17 17.64 -24.17
N SER A 177 -27.65 17.41 -22.96
CA SER A 177 -28.89 16.68 -22.70
C SER A 177 -29.75 17.43 -21.71
N GLY A 178 -31.06 17.41 -21.91
CA GLY A 178 -32.06 17.93 -20.96
C GLY A 178 -32.88 16.79 -20.37
N ILE A 179 -32.92 16.71 -19.05
CA ILE A 179 -33.73 15.69 -18.33
C ILE A 179 -34.80 16.42 -17.55
N LEU A 180 -36.06 16.10 -17.83
CA LEU A 180 -37.23 16.62 -17.08
C LEU A 180 -37.86 15.49 -16.28
N ASN A 181 -37.69 15.49 -14.98
CA ASN A 181 -38.36 14.59 -14.07
C ASN A 181 -39.54 15.30 -13.40
N TYR A 182 -40.74 14.74 -13.49
CA TYR A 182 -41.89 15.24 -12.77
C TYR A 182 -42.61 14.11 -12.04
N THR A 183 -43.18 14.46 -10.90
CA THR A 183 -44.02 13.54 -10.10
C THR A 183 -45.34 14.23 -9.81
N THR A 184 -46.44 13.64 -10.22
CA THR A 184 -47.79 14.15 -9.96
C THR A 184 -48.51 13.20 -9.02
N ASN A 185 -48.94 13.69 -7.87
CA ASN A 185 -49.74 12.92 -6.90
C ASN A 185 -51.16 13.50 -6.85
N LEU A 186 -52.13 12.72 -7.27
CA LEU A 186 -53.55 13.09 -7.22
C LEU A 186 -54.24 12.33 -6.09
N TYR A 187 -54.65 13.05 -5.06
CA TYR A 187 -55.44 12.48 -3.95
C TYR A 187 -56.91 12.90 -4.09
N ARG A 188 -57.81 11.92 -4.13
CA ARG A 188 -59.25 12.12 -4.06
C ARG A 188 -59.76 11.59 -2.74
N SER A 189 -60.11 12.46 -1.81
CA SER A 189 -60.78 12.09 -0.59
C SER A 189 -62.29 12.07 -0.84
N GLN A 190 -62.93 10.92 -0.68
CA GLN A 190 -64.40 10.85 -0.55
C GLN A 190 -64.76 11.08 0.91
N SER A 191 -65.32 12.23 1.22
CA SER A 191 -65.94 12.45 2.51
C SER A 191 -67.29 11.66 2.50
N ASN A 192 -67.33 10.52 3.18
CA ASN A 192 -68.61 9.87 3.50
C ASN A 192 -69.34 10.78 4.47
N GLY A 193 -70.27 11.56 3.95
CA GLY A 193 -71.26 12.29 4.77
C GLY A 193 -72.06 11.31 5.60
N MET A 194 -71.79 11.31 6.91
CA MET A 194 -72.78 10.73 7.85
C MET A 194 -74.01 11.64 7.84
N THR A 195 -75.09 11.17 7.25
CA THR A 195 -76.42 11.69 7.49
C THR A 195 -76.94 11.03 8.76
N ASN A 196 -77.22 11.83 9.78
CA ASN A 196 -78.03 11.45 10.92
C ASN A 196 -79.41 11.12 10.48
#